data_7dc8d61cbda96725d10f4e948c9b7e75
#
_entry.id   7dc8d61cbda96725d10f4e948c9b7e75
#
_cell.length_a   1.000
_cell.length_b   1.000
_cell.length_c   1.000
_cell.angle_alpha   90.00
_cell.angle_beta   90.00
_cell.angle_gamma   90.00
#
_symmetry.space_group_name_H-M   'P 1'
#
loop_
_entity.id
_entity.type
_entity.pdbx_description
1 polymer ?
#
loop_
_entity_poly.entity_id
_entity_poly.type
_entity_poly.pdbx_seq_one_letter_code
_entity_poly.pdbx_strand_id
1 'polypeptide(L)'
;TEVIETARHQSVAALEARQAFISTYWAWRSYKASRLPSLHFYGDMMNYNRSLVLLQNYEDGTLKYASTNNLQNSLGIGVSQNVTFTGGVLTAYSDLSRIDQFGMNTELSWYSQPVTLSYTQPLFSYNQFKWDKLIEPKEYEKGRRTYIESMEQITIDAVKTYCELILAKVNHEIARTNYVNTARMRDVARERLSLGSVTRDEYLQLELRMLNDSISINETMVAVRDAQMNLNSLLGF
;
A
#
# COMPACT_ATOMS: atom_id res chain seq x y z
N THR A 1 -23.03 -17.28 6.64
CA THR A 1 -23.26 -15.90 6.14
C THR A 1 -22.53 -14.89 7.01
N GLU A 2 -22.72 -14.92 8.34
CA GLU A 2 -22.13 -13.99 9.29
C GLU A 2 -20.58 -13.97 9.26
N VAL A 3 -19.94 -15.16 9.22
CA VAL A 3 -18.48 -15.29 9.13
C VAL A 3 -17.93 -14.62 7.87
N ILE A 4 -18.62 -14.76 6.74
CA ILE A 4 -18.22 -14.14 5.46
C ILE A 4 -18.34 -12.62 5.55
N GLU A 5 -19.43 -12.10 6.11
CA GLU A 5 -19.61 -10.65 6.27
C GLU A 5 -18.56 -10.06 7.20
N THR A 6 -18.28 -10.72 8.31
CA THR A 6 -17.24 -10.29 9.24
C THR A 6 -15.87 -10.28 8.56
N ALA A 7 -15.50 -11.36 7.83
CA ALA A 7 -14.26 -11.43 7.10
C ALA A 7 -14.12 -10.30 6.06
N ARG A 8 -15.18 -10.01 5.30
CA ARG A 8 -15.18 -8.94 4.28
C ARG A 8 -15.10 -7.53 4.86
N HIS A 9 -15.53 -7.32 6.10
CA HIS A 9 -15.55 -5.99 6.72
C HIS A 9 -14.38 -5.74 7.68
N GLN A 10 -13.94 -6.76 8.42
CA GLN A 10 -13.02 -6.58 9.54
C GLN A 10 -11.65 -7.25 9.33
N SER A 11 -11.53 -8.23 8.41
CA SER A 11 -10.24 -8.90 8.20
C SER A 11 -9.17 -7.91 7.73
N VAL A 12 -7.94 -8.14 8.19
CA VAL A 12 -6.78 -7.34 7.78
C VAL A 12 -6.63 -7.34 6.26
N ALA A 13 -6.81 -8.50 5.62
CA ALA A 13 -6.76 -8.64 4.16
C ALA A 13 -7.82 -7.78 3.43
N ALA A 14 -9.05 -7.66 4.00
CA ALA A 14 -10.09 -6.81 3.41
C ALA A 14 -9.75 -5.31 3.54
N LEU A 15 -9.17 -4.92 4.67
CA LEU A 15 -8.70 -3.55 4.87
C LEU A 15 -7.54 -3.22 3.92
N GLU A 16 -6.58 -4.13 3.75
CA GLU A 16 -5.47 -3.98 2.79
C GLU A 16 -5.97 -3.86 1.35
N ALA A 17 -6.86 -4.75 0.93
CA ALA A 17 -7.46 -4.70 -0.41
C ALA A 17 -8.20 -3.38 -0.67
N ARG A 18 -8.92 -2.88 0.33
CA ARG A 18 -9.61 -1.58 0.26
C ARG A 18 -8.64 -0.42 0.15
N GLN A 19 -7.57 -0.41 0.96
CA GLN A 19 -6.56 0.65 0.91
C GLN A 19 -5.77 0.63 -0.40
N ALA A 20 -5.45 -0.54 -0.92
CA ALA A 20 -4.82 -0.70 -2.23
C ALA A 20 -5.69 -0.13 -3.36
N PHE A 21 -7.01 -0.39 -3.32
CA PHE A 21 -7.94 0.19 -4.29
C PHE A 21 -8.06 1.71 -4.13
N ILE A 22 -8.12 2.24 -2.91
CA ILE A 22 -8.14 3.68 -2.65
C ILE A 22 -6.88 4.34 -3.21
N SER A 23 -5.70 3.72 -3.04
CA SER A 23 -4.45 4.20 -3.63
C SER A 23 -4.53 4.26 -5.16
N THR A 24 -5.03 3.20 -5.80
CA THR A 24 -5.23 3.16 -7.26
C THR A 24 -6.22 4.24 -7.73
N TYR A 25 -7.28 4.47 -6.98
CA TYR A 25 -8.26 5.53 -7.29
C TYR A 25 -7.64 6.93 -7.23
N TRP A 26 -6.81 7.20 -6.22
CA TRP A 26 -6.14 8.49 -6.10
C TRP A 26 -5.03 8.67 -7.12
N ALA A 27 -4.30 7.60 -7.50
CA ALA A 27 -3.35 7.63 -8.60
C ALA A 27 -4.04 8.00 -9.91
N TRP A 28 -5.19 7.40 -10.20
CA TRP A 28 -6.02 7.75 -11.35
C TRP A 28 -6.52 9.21 -11.31
N ARG A 29 -6.94 9.69 -10.15
CA ARG A 29 -7.34 11.10 -9.99
C ARG A 29 -6.18 12.06 -10.19
N SER A 30 -5.01 11.74 -9.65
CA SER A 30 -3.78 12.51 -9.83
C SER A 30 -3.38 12.58 -11.29
N TYR A 31 -3.43 11.44 -11.99
CA TYR A 31 -3.22 11.41 -13.44
C TYR A 31 -4.19 12.31 -14.19
N LYS A 32 -5.48 12.28 -13.87
CA LYS A 32 -6.46 13.19 -14.50
C LYS A 32 -6.13 14.65 -14.24
N ALA A 33 -5.73 14.98 -13.01
CA ALA A 33 -5.37 16.33 -12.62
C ALA A 33 -4.10 16.83 -13.33
N SER A 34 -3.09 15.95 -13.51
CA SER A 34 -1.84 16.29 -14.20
C SER A 34 -2.00 16.61 -15.69
N ARG A 35 -3.16 16.30 -16.26
CA ARG A 35 -3.50 16.67 -17.65
C ARG A 35 -4.12 18.06 -17.79
N LEU A 36 -4.52 18.67 -16.69
CA LEU A 36 -5.00 20.05 -16.66
C LEU A 36 -3.83 21.03 -16.57
N PRO A 37 -4.02 22.29 -16.97
CA PRO A 37 -3.02 23.33 -16.72
C PRO A 37 -2.71 23.42 -15.23
N SER A 38 -1.43 23.38 -14.88
CA SER A 38 -0.98 23.60 -13.52
C SER A 38 -0.61 25.06 -13.32
N LEU A 39 -1.19 25.70 -12.30
CA LEU A 39 -0.84 27.04 -11.88
C LEU A 39 0.09 26.92 -10.68
N HIS A 40 1.24 27.58 -10.73
CA HIS A 40 2.20 27.62 -9.65
C HIS A 40 2.66 29.04 -9.37
N PHE A 41 2.83 29.32 -8.09
CA PHE A 41 3.43 30.56 -7.60
C PHE A 41 4.79 30.20 -7.02
N TYR A 42 5.81 30.97 -7.37
CA TYR A 42 7.17 30.75 -6.91
C TYR A 42 7.82 32.09 -6.56
N GLY A 43 8.86 32.03 -5.75
CA GLY A 43 9.59 33.21 -5.38
C GLY A 43 10.88 32.87 -4.63
N ASP A 44 11.89 33.66 -4.91
CA ASP A 44 13.17 33.64 -4.23
C ASP A 44 13.29 34.89 -3.37
N MET A 45 13.55 34.69 -2.08
CA MET A 45 13.71 35.79 -1.14
C MET A 45 15.09 35.80 -0.55
N MET A 46 15.64 36.98 -0.29
CA MET A 46 16.92 37.19 0.36
C MET A 46 18.11 36.57 -0.40
N ASN A 47 18.07 36.55 -1.73
CA ASN A 47 19.18 36.15 -2.55
C ASN A 47 20.26 37.27 -2.53
N TYR A 48 21.16 37.18 -1.57
CA TYR A 48 22.26 38.13 -1.41
C TYR A 48 23.47 37.68 -2.20
N ASN A 49 23.93 38.53 -3.10
CA ASN A 49 25.11 38.28 -3.93
C ASN A 49 26.14 39.40 -3.74
N ARG A 50 27.38 38.97 -3.39
CA ARG A 50 28.54 39.84 -3.37
C ARG A 50 29.65 39.23 -4.21
N SER A 51 29.95 39.87 -5.33
CA SER A 51 30.97 39.37 -6.28
C SER A 51 31.82 40.50 -6.83
N LEU A 52 32.99 40.15 -7.32
CA LEU A 52 33.83 41.03 -8.13
C LEU A 52 33.68 40.66 -9.59
N VAL A 53 33.19 41.59 -10.38
CA VAL A 53 33.00 41.42 -11.82
C VAL A 53 34.06 42.23 -12.55
N LEU A 54 34.75 41.60 -13.50
CA LEU A 54 35.68 42.30 -14.39
C LEU A 54 34.90 43.04 -15.47
N LEU A 55 34.95 44.36 -15.42
CA LEU A 55 34.31 45.18 -16.43
C LEU A 55 35.37 45.79 -17.34
N GLN A 56 35.14 45.73 -18.65
CA GLN A 56 35.96 46.45 -19.66
C GLN A 56 35.34 47.78 -19.91
N ASN A 57 36.13 48.84 -19.75
CA ASN A 57 35.70 50.16 -20.14
C ASN A 57 35.68 50.27 -21.67
N TYR A 58 34.57 50.73 -22.22
CA TYR A 58 34.39 50.86 -23.68
C TYR A 58 35.20 51.99 -24.31
N GLU A 59 35.59 52.99 -23.51
CA GLU A 59 36.33 54.16 -24.04
C GLU A 59 37.80 53.91 -24.22
N ASP A 60 38.45 53.19 -23.29
CA ASP A 60 39.91 53.02 -23.27
C ASP A 60 40.36 51.58 -23.27
N GLY A 61 39.40 50.60 -23.28
CA GLY A 61 39.68 49.16 -23.29
C GLY A 61 40.24 48.64 -21.96
N THR A 62 40.37 49.46 -20.93
CA THR A 62 40.94 49.08 -19.64
C THR A 62 40.01 48.16 -18.84
N LEU A 63 40.57 47.13 -18.19
CA LEU A 63 39.85 46.19 -17.33
C LEU A 63 39.87 46.70 -15.89
N LYS A 64 38.68 46.88 -15.29
CA LYS A 64 38.57 47.26 -13.88
C LYS A 64 37.68 46.24 -13.15
N TYR A 65 38.03 45.91 -11.93
CA TYR A 65 37.17 45.13 -11.06
C TYR A 65 36.13 46.00 -10.42
N ALA A 66 34.88 45.69 -10.64
CA ALA A 66 33.74 46.29 -9.96
C ALA A 66 33.15 45.36 -8.92
N SER A 67 32.94 45.84 -7.71
CA SER A 67 32.25 45.08 -6.67
C SER A 67 30.76 45.14 -6.89
N THR A 68 30.14 44.04 -7.12
CA THR A 68 28.67 43.92 -7.11
C THR A 68 28.21 43.43 -5.76
N ASN A 69 27.30 44.17 -5.15
CA ASN A 69 26.72 43.86 -3.84
C ASN A 69 25.23 44.13 -3.94
N ASN A 70 24.44 43.08 -4.07
CA ASN A 70 22.99 43.25 -4.28
C ASN A 70 22.19 42.20 -3.51
N LEU A 71 20.98 42.55 -3.14
CA LEU A 71 19.94 41.67 -2.62
C LEU A 71 18.83 41.59 -3.66
N GLN A 72 18.58 40.40 -4.16
CA GLN A 72 17.52 40.17 -5.13
C GLN A 72 16.39 39.39 -4.48
N ASN A 73 15.18 39.89 -4.65
CA ASN A 73 13.95 39.20 -4.30
C ASN A 73 13.11 39.08 -5.57
N SER A 74 12.60 37.88 -5.84
CA SER A 74 11.76 37.65 -7.01
C SER A 74 10.47 36.96 -6.64
N LEU A 75 9.40 37.31 -7.32
CA LEU A 75 8.09 36.66 -7.25
C LEU A 75 7.60 36.41 -8.66
N GLY A 76 7.10 35.20 -8.88
CA GLY A 76 6.59 34.82 -10.18
C GLY A 76 5.34 33.95 -10.09
N ILE A 77 4.58 34.00 -11.17
CA ILE A 77 3.44 33.12 -11.40
C ILE A 77 3.62 32.40 -12.73
N GLY A 78 3.39 31.10 -12.75
CA GLY A 78 3.54 30.30 -13.94
C GLY A 78 2.36 29.36 -14.16
N VAL A 79 2.05 29.14 -15.44
CA VAL A 79 1.08 28.11 -15.87
C VAL A 79 1.83 27.16 -16.79
N SER A 80 1.75 25.86 -16.50
CA SER A 80 2.31 24.84 -17.37
C SER A 80 1.25 23.86 -17.84
N GLN A 81 1.31 23.50 -19.12
CA GLN A 81 0.38 22.57 -19.75
C GLN A 81 1.12 21.51 -20.57
N ASN A 82 0.84 20.25 -20.25
CA ASN A 82 1.34 19.10 -21.02
C ASN A 82 0.54 18.94 -22.32
N VAL A 83 1.23 18.94 -23.46
CA VAL A 83 0.61 18.77 -24.77
C VAL A 83 0.65 17.29 -25.17
N THR A 84 -0.44 16.58 -24.97
CA THR A 84 -0.55 15.12 -25.17
C THR A 84 -0.21 14.68 -26.61
N PHE A 85 -0.54 15.49 -27.59
CA PHE A 85 -0.34 15.16 -29.01
C PHE A 85 1.14 15.12 -29.40
N THR A 86 1.91 16.13 -29.00
CA THR A 86 3.33 16.28 -29.36
C THR A 86 4.27 15.68 -28.31
N GLY A 87 3.84 15.55 -27.06
CA GLY A 87 4.69 15.17 -25.93
C GLY A 87 5.53 16.32 -25.37
N GLY A 88 5.24 17.56 -25.82
CA GLY A 88 5.91 18.76 -25.32
C GLY A 88 5.17 19.38 -24.13
N VAL A 89 5.80 20.40 -23.53
CA VAL A 89 5.27 21.18 -22.42
C VAL A 89 5.23 22.66 -22.82
N LEU A 90 4.06 23.28 -22.72
CA LEU A 90 3.86 24.71 -22.89
C LEU A 90 3.87 25.36 -21.50
N THR A 91 4.71 26.37 -21.31
CA THR A 91 4.79 27.15 -20.07
C THR A 91 4.62 28.61 -20.38
N ALA A 92 3.76 29.27 -19.62
CA ALA A 92 3.62 30.72 -19.61
C ALA A 92 3.95 31.20 -18.20
N TYR A 93 4.83 32.20 -18.08
CA TYR A 93 5.19 32.72 -16.75
C TYR A 93 5.39 34.25 -16.79
N SER A 94 5.22 34.85 -15.63
CA SER A 94 5.39 36.28 -15.35
C SER A 94 6.21 36.43 -14.08
N ASP A 95 7.27 37.24 -14.14
CA ASP A 95 8.19 37.49 -13.03
C ASP A 95 8.30 38.96 -12.71
N LEU A 96 8.38 39.23 -11.41
CA LEU A 96 8.72 40.55 -10.86
C LEU A 96 9.89 40.37 -9.89
N SER A 97 10.98 41.06 -10.19
CA SER A 97 12.18 41.04 -9.35
C SER A 97 12.49 42.43 -8.82
N ARG A 98 12.79 42.50 -7.54
CA ARG A 98 13.32 43.67 -6.86
C ARG A 98 14.81 43.45 -6.57
N ILE A 99 15.63 44.40 -6.97
CA ILE A 99 17.07 44.40 -6.77
C ILE A 99 17.46 45.60 -5.93
N ASP A 100 17.93 45.32 -4.71
CA ASP A 100 18.49 46.35 -3.81
C ASP A 100 20.02 46.27 -3.97
N GLN A 101 20.61 47.28 -4.56
CA GLN A 101 22.05 47.38 -4.77
C GLN A 101 22.69 48.18 -3.61
N PHE A 102 23.72 47.61 -3.01
CA PHE A 102 24.43 48.23 -1.88
C PHE A 102 25.84 48.63 -2.31
N GLY A 103 26.32 49.78 -1.82
CA GLY A 103 27.65 50.28 -2.10
C GLY A 103 27.72 51.81 -2.10
N MET A 104 28.65 52.37 -2.88
CA MET A 104 28.79 53.85 -3.01
C MET A 104 27.53 54.47 -3.58
N ASN A 105 26.80 53.78 -4.44
CA ASN A 105 25.52 54.17 -4.96
C ASN A 105 24.49 53.12 -4.56
N THR A 106 23.69 53.40 -3.55
CA THR A 106 22.58 52.52 -3.16
C THR A 106 21.37 52.82 -4.06
N GLU A 107 20.97 51.85 -4.86
CA GLU A 107 19.87 52.00 -5.79
C GLU A 107 18.88 50.84 -5.66
N LEU A 108 17.58 51.18 -5.72
CA LEU A 108 16.50 50.22 -5.75
C LEU A 108 15.96 50.14 -7.19
N SER A 109 16.07 48.96 -7.79
CA SER A 109 15.61 48.74 -9.15
C SER A 109 14.55 47.65 -9.19
N TRP A 110 13.56 47.78 -10.07
CA TRP A 110 12.55 46.79 -10.35
C TRP A 110 12.72 46.29 -11.78
N TYR A 111 12.71 44.98 -11.90
CA TYR A 111 12.75 44.31 -13.19
C TYR A 111 11.50 43.45 -13.31
N SER A 112 10.79 43.53 -14.42
CA SER A 112 9.57 42.78 -14.67
C SER A 112 9.62 42.12 -16.05
N GLN A 113 9.25 40.85 -16.10
CA GLN A 113 8.94 40.14 -17.34
C GLN A 113 7.43 39.85 -17.33
N PRO A 114 6.61 40.70 -17.97
CA PRO A 114 5.15 40.60 -17.85
C PRO A 114 4.58 39.27 -18.35
N VAL A 115 5.08 38.78 -19.47
CA VAL A 115 4.67 37.47 -20.02
C VAL A 115 5.83 36.85 -20.82
N THR A 116 6.21 35.65 -20.46
CA THR A 116 7.13 34.83 -21.22
C THR A 116 6.45 33.52 -21.58
N LEU A 117 6.46 33.16 -22.86
CA LEU A 117 5.96 31.86 -23.35
C LEU A 117 7.14 30.97 -23.72
N SER A 118 7.15 29.77 -23.21
CA SER A 118 8.17 28.75 -23.52
C SER A 118 7.47 27.47 -23.93
N TYR A 119 7.98 26.86 -25.01
CA TYR A 119 7.54 25.54 -25.45
C TYR A 119 8.75 24.63 -25.55
N THR A 120 8.72 23.55 -24.77
CA THR A 120 9.80 22.53 -24.79
C THR A 120 9.27 21.28 -25.44
N GLN A 121 9.92 20.86 -26.57
CA GLN A 121 9.55 19.69 -27.34
C GLN A 121 10.72 18.71 -27.39
N PRO A 122 10.61 17.51 -26.78
CA PRO A 122 11.58 16.44 -26.99
C PRO A 122 11.44 15.87 -28.40
N LEU A 123 12.56 15.85 -29.18
CA LEU A 123 12.53 15.43 -30.59
C LEU A 123 12.75 13.91 -30.76
N PHE A 124 13.62 13.29 -29.93
CA PHE A 124 14.02 11.89 -30.05
C PHE A 124 13.60 11.04 -28.83
N SER A 125 12.57 11.45 -28.11
CA SER A 125 12.02 10.73 -26.98
C SER A 125 10.63 10.18 -27.31
N TYR A 126 10.25 9.08 -26.68
CA TYR A 126 8.87 8.61 -26.77
C TYR A 126 7.89 9.59 -26.11
N ASN A 127 6.70 9.68 -26.64
CA ASN A 127 5.67 10.56 -26.10
C ASN A 127 5.00 9.91 -24.88
N GLN A 128 5.51 10.20 -23.68
CA GLN A 128 4.99 9.68 -22.41
C GLN A 128 3.50 10.02 -22.22
N PHE A 129 3.10 11.26 -22.48
CA PHE A 129 1.71 11.70 -22.27
C PHE A 129 0.68 10.95 -23.11
N LYS A 130 1.10 10.51 -24.31
CA LYS A 130 0.28 9.68 -25.20
C LYS A 130 0.12 8.27 -24.63
N TRP A 131 1.20 7.67 -24.12
CA TRP A 131 1.17 6.34 -23.55
C TRP A 131 0.44 6.31 -22.22
N ASP A 132 0.64 7.27 -21.34
CA ASP A 132 -0.08 7.40 -20.08
C ASP A 132 -1.59 7.50 -20.31
N LYS A 133 -2.01 8.21 -21.39
CA LYS A 133 -3.42 8.27 -21.79
C LYS A 133 -4.02 6.89 -22.09
N LEU A 134 -3.22 5.95 -22.60
CA LEU A 134 -3.66 4.60 -22.97
C LEU A 134 -3.52 3.61 -21.80
N ILE A 135 -2.51 3.79 -20.96
CA ILE A 135 -2.14 2.86 -19.88
C ILE A 135 -2.97 3.13 -18.61
N GLU A 136 -3.03 4.37 -18.18
CA GLU A 136 -3.66 4.74 -16.90
C GLU A 136 -5.12 4.28 -16.74
N PRO A 137 -6.00 4.36 -17.76
CA PRO A 137 -7.34 3.80 -17.65
C PRO A 137 -7.35 2.29 -17.44
N LYS A 138 -6.37 1.58 -18.03
CA LYS A 138 -6.24 0.13 -17.90
C LYS A 138 -5.70 -0.27 -16.53
N GLU A 139 -4.76 0.50 -15.99
CA GLU A 139 -4.26 0.29 -14.62
C GLU A 139 -5.36 0.53 -13.58
N TYR A 140 -6.21 1.54 -13.78
CA TYR A 140 -7.36 1.76 -12.92
C TYR A 140 -8.37 0.59 -12.99
N GLU A 141 -8.68 0.10 -14.19
CA GLU A 141 -9.57 -1.06 -14.37
C GLU A 141 -8.97 -2.34 -13.80
N LYS A 142 -7.66 -2.54 -13.95
CA LYS A 142 -6.92 -3.63 -13.32
C LYS A 142 -7.03 -3.56 -11.80
N GLY A 143 -6.77 -2.40 -11.20
CA GLY A 143 -6.90 -2.22 -9.74
C GLY A 143 -8.31 -2.49 -9.22
N ARG A 144 -9.34 -2.12 -9.99
CA ARG A 144 -10.73 -2.46 -9.68
C ARG A 144 -10.98 -3.97 -9.69
N ARG A 145 -10.46 -4.67 -10.70
CA ARG A 145 -10.61 -6.14 -10.80
C ARG A 145 -9.84 -6.86 -9.70
N THR A 146 -8.61 -6.41 -9.42
CA THR A 146 -7.81 -6.96 -8.32
C THR A 146 -8.52 -6.81 -6.97
N TYR A 147 -9.18 -5.68 -6.73
CA TYR A 147 -9.99 -5.50 -5.52
C TYR A 147 -11.12 -6.53 -5.42
N ILE A 148 -11.87 -6.74 -6.52
CA ILE A 148 -12.96 -7.74 -6.56
C ILE A 148 -12.39 -9.14 -6.32
N GLU A 149 -11.30 -9.51 -7.00
CA GLU A 149 -10.62 -10.80 -6.85
C GLU A 149 -10.16 -11.02 -5.40
N SER A 150 -9.54 -10.00 -4.77
CA SER A 150 -9.12 -10.07 -3.37
C SER A 150 -10.31 -10.29 -2.43
N MET A 151 -11.44 -9.62 -2.65
CA MET A 151 -12.64 -9.78 -1.84
C MET A 151 -13.27 -11.17 -1.98
N GLU A 152 -13.24 -11.76 -3.19
CA GLU A 152 -13.69 -13.14 -3.40
C GLU A 152 -12.72 -14.16 -2.78
N GLN A 153 -11.40 -13.91 -2.88
CA GLN A 153 -10.40 -14.77 -2.22
C GLN A 153 -10.59 -14.79 -0.70
N ILE A 154 -10.83 -13.64 -0.07
CA ILE A 154 -11.14 -13.53 1.36
C ILE A 154 -12.39 -14.36 1.71
N THR A 155 -13.39 -14.34 0.84
CA THR A 155 -14.61 -15.12 1.02
C THR A 155 -14.32 -16.63 0.99
N ILE A 156 -13.50 -17.07 0.03
CA ILE A 156 -13.07 -18.48 -0.09
C ILE A 156 -12.28 -18.90 1.15
N ASP A 157 -11.33 -18.09 1.59
CA ASP A 157 -10.49 -18.38 2.74
C ASP A 157 -11.33 -18.44 4.04
N ALA A 158 -12.30 -17.55 4.20
CA ALA A 158 -13.23 -17.57 5.33
C ALA A 158 -14.07 -18.85 5.38
N VAL A 159 -14.62 -19.29 4.24
CA VAL A 159 -15.38 -20.53 4.15
C VAL A 159 -14.48 -21.73 4.44
N LYS A 160 -13.29 -21.76 3.86
CA LYS A 160 -12.32 -22.86 4.06
C LYS A 160 -11.95 -23.01 5.54
N THR A 161 -11.51 -21.92 6.17
CA THR A 161 -11.10 -21.94 7.58
C THR A 161 -12.26 -22.28 8.51
N TYR A 162 -13.46 -21.82 8.18
CA TYR A 162 -14.66 -22.20 8.93
C TYR A 162 -14.99 -23.69 8.81
N CYS A 163 -14.88 -24.28 7.61
CA CYS A 163 -15.06 -25.71 7.40
C CYS A 163 -14.00 -26.54 8.13
N GLU A 164 -12.75 -26.08 8.17
CA GLU A 164 -11.67 -26.72 8.92
C GLU A 164 -11.99 -26.77 10.43
N LEU A 165 -12.54 -25.68 10.98
CA LEU A 165 -13.00 -25.65 12.38
C LEU A 165 -14.14 -26.66 12.64
N ILE A 166 -15.12 -26.75 11.72
CA ILE A 166 -16.20 -27.73 11.83
C ILE A 166 -15.66 -29.16 11.83
N LEU A 167 -14.76 -29.47 10.87
CA LEU A 167 -14.12 -30.78 10.77
C LEU A 167 -13.34 -31.13 12.03
N ALA A 168 -12.57 -30.19 12.57
CA ALA A 168 -11.84 -30.38 13.82
C ALA A 168 -12.79 -30.69 15.00
N LYS A 169 -13.92 -29.98 15.12
CA LYS A 169 -14.94 -30.24 16.15
C LYS A 169 -15.59 -31.62 16.00
N VAL A 170 -15.93 -32.01 14.77
CA VAL A 170 -16.52 -33.34 14.48
C VAL A 170 -15.51 -34.45 14.84
N ASN A 171 -14.25 -34.30 14.46
CA ASN A 171 -13.20 -35.28 14.78
C ASN A 171 -13.00 -35.40 16.31
N HIS A 172 -13.06 -34.29 17.05
CA HIS A 172 -12.98 -34.32 18.50
C HIS A 172 -14.18 -35.06 19.13
N GLU A 173 -15.39 -34.86 18.62
CA GLU A 173 -16.57 -35.57 19.11
C GLU A 173 -16.52 -37.07 18.80
N ILE A 174 -15.98 -37.44 17.63
CA ILE A 174 -15.72 -38.84 17.27
C ILE A 174 -14.70 -39.48 18.23
N ALA A 175 -13.59 -38.79 18.51
CA ALA A 175 -12.56 -39.28 19.45
C ALA A 175 -13.15 -39.50 20.85
N ARG A 176 -13.98 -38.53 21.34
CA ARG A 176 -14.69 -38.64 22.63
C ARG A 176 -15.64 -39.81 22.64
N THR A 177 -16.41 -40.04 21.59
CA THR A 177 -17.35 -41.12 21.46
C THR A 177 -16.60 -42.47 21.46
N ASN A 178 -15.48 -42.58 20.73
CA ASN A 178 -14.65 -43.78 20.71
C ASN A 178 -14.13 -44.12 22.12
N TYR A 179 -13.60 -43.12 22.86
CA TYR A 179 -13.13 -43.30 24.21
C TYR A 179 -14.23 -43.85 25.13
N VAL A 180 -15.43 -43.27 25.09
CA VAL A 180 -16.57 -43.71 25.91
C VAL A 180 -16.95 -45.18 25.56
N ASN A 181 -16.96 -45.54 24.30
CA ASN A 181 -17.28 -46.88 23.86
C ASN A 181 -16.20 -47.88 24.29
N THR A 182 -14.91 -47.52 24.09
CA THR A 182 -13.80 -48.38 24.54
C THR A 182 -13.77 -48.52 26.06
N ALA A 183 -14.06 -47.47 26.80
CA ALA A 183 -14.17 -47.56 28.27
C ALA A 183 -15.27 -48.55 28.71
N ARG A 184 -16.46 -48.51 28.07
CA ARG A 184 -17.51 -49.50 28.31
C ARG A 184 -17.10 -50.92 27.99
N MET A 185 -16.41 -51.12 26.84
CA MET A 185 -15.91 -52.42 26.44
C MET A 185 -14.88 -52.97 27.47
N ARG A 186 -13.99 -52.08 27.94
CA ARG A 186 -13.01 -52.45 28.98
C ARG A 186 -13.71 -52.89 30.28
N ASP A 187 -14.75 -52.13 30.72
CA ASP A 187 -15.45 -52.45 31.96
C ASP A 187 -16.15 -53.81 31.86
N VAL A 188 -16.80 -54.13 30.71
CA VAL A 188 -17.39 -55.45 30.46
C VAL A 188 -16.31 -56.53 30.41
N ALA A 189 -15.17 -56.26 29.76
CA ALA A 189 -14.05 -57.24 29.68
C ALA A 189 -13.45 -57.50 31.08
N ARG A 190 -13.42 -56.48 31.96
CA ARG A 190 -12.96 -56.64 33.34
C ARG A 190 -13.84 -57.61 34.15
N GLU A 191 -15.15 -57.49 34.00
CA GLU A 191 -16.10 -58.40 34.64
C GLU A 191 -15.94 -59.82 34.07
N ARG A 192 -15.82 -59.96 32.75
CA ARG A 192 -15.63 -61.29 32.12
C ARG A 192 -14.29 -61.94 32.46
N LEU A 193 -13.23 -61.16 32.66
CA LEU A 193 -11.95 -61.63 33.13
C LEU A 193 -12.05 -62.24 34.52
N SER A 194 -12.85 -61.63 35.44
CA SER A 194 -13.08 -62.15 36.76
C SER A 194 -13.86 -63.48 36.76
N LEU A 195 -14.66 -63.70 35.70
CA LEU A 195 -15.41 -64.93 35.46
C LEU A 195 -14.61 -66.01 34.65
N GLY A 196 -13.37 -65.67 34.25
CA GLY A 196 -12.52 -66.57 33.43
C GLY A 196 -12.94 -66.71 31.97
N SER A 197 -13.84 -65.83 31.46
CA SER A 197 -14.40 -65.88 30.10
C SER A 197 -13.61 -65.07 29.06
N VAL A 198 -12.61 -64.29 29.48
CA VAL A 198 -11.76 -63.42 28.67
C VAL A 198 -10.31 -63.61 29.13
N THR A 199 -9.36 -63.58 28.20
CA THR A 199 -7.95 -63.66 28.56
C THR A 199 -7.40 -62.31 29.09
N ARG A 200 -6.33 -62.38 29.88
CA ARG A 200 -5.67 -61.20 30.39
C ARG A 200 -5.11 -60.33 29.25
N ASP A 201 -4.68 -60.94 28.17
CA ASP A 201 -4.15 -60.24 27.00
C ASP A 201 -5.24 -59.41 26.29
N GLU A 202 -6.44 -59.97 26.13
CA GLU A 202 -7.58 -59.22 25.55
C GLU A 202 -8.00 -58.02 26.44
N TYR A 203 -7.98 -58.17 27.73
CA TYR A 203 -8.23 -57.05 28.66
C TYR A 203 -7.17 -55.96 28.53
N LEU A 204 -5.86 -56.35 28.53
CA LEU A 204 -4.77 -55.37 28.40
C LEU A 204 -4.78 -54.66 27.04
N GLN A 205 -5.19 -55.32 25.94
CA GLN A 205 -5.37 -54.69 24.65
C GLN A 205 -6.48 -53.62 24.69
N LEU A 206 -7.58 -53.86 25.38
CA LEU A 206 -8.64 -52.85 25.55
C LEU A 206 -8.18 -51.67 26.42
N GLU A 207 -7.39 -51.96 27.45
CA GLU A 207 -6.81 -50.89 28.30
C GLU A 207 -5.82 -50.02 27.49
N LEU A 208 -4.95 -50.63 26.70
CA LEU A 208 -4.06 -49.90 25.77
C LEU A 208 -4.84 -49.07 24.75
N ARG A 209 -5.91 -49.63 24.18
CA ARG A 209 -6.78 -48.93 23.24
C ARG A 209 -7.43 -47.71 23.89
N MET A 210 -7.93 -47.84 25.15
CA MET A 210 -8.53 -46.76 25.89
C MET A 210 -7.50 -45.63 26.15
N LEU A 211 -6.24 -45.97 26.45
CA LEU A 211 -5.17 -44.98 26.60
C LEU A 211 -4.89 -44.26 25.31
N ASN A 212 -4.84 -44.98 24.19
CA ASN A 212 -4.66 -44.37 22.85
C ASN A 212 -5.84 -43.46 22.49
N ASP A 213 -7.08 -43.85 22.79
CA ASP A 213 -8.26 -43.02 22.58
C ASP A 213 -8.20 -41.74 23.46
N SER A 214 -7.66 -41.84 24.69
CA SER A 214 -7.46 -40.69 25.57
C SER A 214 -6.42 -39.67 25.00
N ILE A 215 -5.35 -40.19 24.40
CA ILE A 215 -4.35 -39.37 23.69
C ILE A 215 -5.01 -38.67 22.51
N SER A 216 -5.81 -39.40 21.71
CA SER A 216 -6.51 -38.86 20.54
C SER A 216 -7.50 -37.72 20.91
N ILE A 217 -8.17 -37.79 22.09
CA ILE A 217 -9.00 -36.69 22.58
C ILE A 217 -8.16 -35.43 22.77
N ASN A 218 -6.99 -35.54 23.38
CA ASN A 218 -6.12 -34.40 23.62
C ASN A 218 -5.57 -33.81 22.30
N GLU A 219 -5.16 -34.64 21.38
CA GLU A 219 -4.68 -34.22 20.05
C GLU A 219 -5.78 -33.49 19.28
N THR A 220 -6.99 -34.06 19.23
CA THR A 220 -8.11 -33.41 18.54
C THR A 220 -8.58 -32.15 19.24
N MET A 221 -8.45 -32.04 20.56
CA MET A 221 -8.75 -30.81 21.30
C MET A 221 -7.76 -29.68 20.95
N VAL A 222 -6.46 -30.01 20.79
CA VAL A 222 -5.46 -29.04 20.30
C VAL A 222 -5.82 -28.59 18.89
N ALA A 223 -6.15 -29.54 18.00
CA ALA A 223 -6.56 -29.21 16.63
C ALA A 223 -7.79 -28.28 16.56
N VAL A 224 -8.76 -28.44 17.44
CA VAL A 224 -9.90 -27.51 17.55
C VAL A 224 -9.45 -26.10 17.96
N ARG A 225 -8.55 -25.98 18.94
CA ARG A 225 -8.01 -24.70 19.37
C ARG A 225 -7.23 -24.01 18.27
N ASP A 226 -6.39 -24.74 17.55
CA ASP A 226 -5.60 -24.23 16.44
C ASP A 226 -6.51 -23.72 15.30
N ALA A 227 -7.54 -24.50 14.95
CA ALA A 227 -8.54 -24.07 13.95
C ALA A 227 -9.33 -22.83 14.41
N GLN A 228 -9.63 -22.71 15.71
CA GLN A 228 -10.27 -21.50 16.26
C GLN A 228 -9.35 -20.29 16.18
N MET A 229 -8.06 -20.45 16.53
CA MET A 229 -7.09 -19.35 16.46
C MET A 229 -6.90 -18.89 15.00
N ASN A 230 -6.81 -19.82 14.04
CA ASN A 230 -6.71 -19.51 12.63
C ASN A 230 -7.93 -18.73 12.14
N LEU A 231 -9.13 -19.13 12.52
CA LEU A 231 -10.35 -18.40 12.16
C LEU A 231 -10.38 -17.00 12.79
N ASN A 232 -10.04 -16.87 14.07
CA ASN A 232 -10.00 -15.57 14.74
C ASN A 232 -8.98 -14.63 14.10
N SER A 233 -7.77 -15.14 13.79
CA SER A 233 -6.75 -14.37 13.11
C SER A 233 -7.21 -13.88 11.73
N LEU A 234 -7.91 -14.74 10.97
CA LEU A 234 -8.46 -14.36 9.67
C LEU A 234 -9.54 -13.29 9.79
N LEU A 235 -10.37 -13.37 10.84
CA LEU A 235 -11.45 -12.40 11.08
C LEU A 235 -10.95 -11.08 11.68
N GLY A 236 -9.71 -11.04 12.19
CA GLY A 236 -9.12 -9.85 12.80
C GLY A 236 -9.39 -9.70 14.29
N PHE A 237 -9.62 -10.83 14.99
CA PHE A 237 -9.80 -10.88 16.45
C PHE A 237 -8.55 -11.37 17.18
#